data_ee4b0e55d5bdde422c52d66344624e7f
#
_entry.id   ee4b0e55d5bdde422c52d66344624e7f
#
_cell.length_a   1.000
_cell.length_b   1.000
_cell.length_c   1.000
_cell.angle_alpha   90.00
_cell.angle_beta   90.00
_cell.angle_gamma   90.00
#
_symmetry.space_group_name_H-M   'P 1'
#
loop_
_entity.id
_entity.type
_entity.pdbx_description
1 polymer ?
#
loop_
_entity_poly.entity_id
_entity_poly.type
_entity_poly.pdbx_seq_one_letter_code
_entity_poly.pdbx_strand_id
1 'polypeptide(L)'
;MPTSDDIPQFEARLAREPTSQAYAALAEAYRRAGRVDEAVTLCREGLARHPGYRTTRLVLAKALLEAGDVRTARAEIQRFLRGEPDHEPALRVAVQCALRVADPGEALGYARRLAALDPHDRTVQGLSRALEVGVTGRVTSDVGGLWPLLVDDTYATVAFGDLCLAQGLTDEATAVFSRIVVRQPDHETARARLVDLGRPRPVARRPRG
;
A
#
# COMPACT_ATOMS: atom_id res chain seq x y z
N MET A 1 -7.02 20.44 -5.07
CA MET A 1 -7.24 19.15 -4.40
C MET A 1 -8.53 19.27 -3.62
N PRO A 2 -9.55 18.37 -3.79
CA PRO A 2 -10.80 18.50 -3.05
C PRO A 2 -10.55 18.39 -1.55
N THR A 3 -11.09 19.33 -0.80
CA THR A 3 -11.04 19.40 0.66
C THR A 3 -12.35 18.92 1.28
N SER A 4 -12.41 18.75 2.61
CA SER A 4 -13.67 18.40 3.29
C SER A 4 -14.78 19.41 3.05
N ASP A 5 -14.42 20.66 2.77
CA ASP A 5 -15.38 21.75 2.52
C ASP A 5 -16.09 21.64 1.16
N ASP A 6 -15.56 20.81 0.26
CA ASP A 6 -16.14 20.59 -1.07
C ASP A 6 -17.25 19.52 -1.08
N ILE A 7 -17.42 18.75 0.03
CA ILE A 7 -18.39 17.64 0.10
C ILE A 7 -19.80 18.06 -0.29
N PRO A 8 -20.39 19.16 0.25
CA PRO A 8 -21.75 19.57 -0.12
C PRO A 8 -21.92 19.87 -1.60
N GLN A 9 -20.88 20.40 -2.25
CA GLN A 9 -20.89 20.68 -3.68
C GLN A 9 -20.88 19.39 -4.51
N PHE A 10 -20.10 18.38 -4.09
CA PHE A 10 -20.08 17.07 -4.75
C PHE A 10 -21.39 16.31 -4.54
N GLU A 11 -22.02 16.40 -3.37
CA GLU A 11 -23.35 15.84 -3.11
C GLU A 11 -24.41 16.47 -4.03
N ALA A 12 -24.44 17.79 -4.12
CA ALA A 12 -25.34 18.51 -5.01
C ALA A 12 -25.11 18.16 -6.49
N ARG A 13 -23.85 17.99 -6.90
CA ARG A 13 -23.49 17.57 -8.25
C ARG A 13 -23.97 16.16 -8.54
N LEU A 14 -23.74 15.22 -7.62
CA LEU A 14 -24.18 13.84 -7.78
C LEU A 14 -25.71 13.73 -7.88
N ALA A 15 -26.44 14.54 -7.10
CA ALA A 15 -27.89 14.58 -7.15
C ALA A 15 -28.43 15.08 -8.50
N ARG A 16 -27.72 15.99 -9.17
CA ARG A 16 -28.08 16.52 -10.49
C ARG A 16 -27.67 15.60 -11.64
N GLU A 17 -26.44 15.10 -11.58
CA GLU A 17 -25.83 14.33 -12.65
C GLU A 17 -25.07 13.12 -12.07
N PRO A 18 -25.73 11.97 -11.92
CA PRO A 18 -25.12 10.77 -11.34
C PRO A 18 -24.15 10.09 -12.35
N THR A 19 -23.04 10.75 -12.65
CA THR A 19 -21.99 10.24 -13.55
C THR A 19 -20.88 9.50 -12.78
N SER A 20 -20.07 8.70 -13.49
CA SER A 20 -18.90 8.05 -12.91
C SER A 20 -17.96 9.02 -12.21
N GLN A 21 -17.76 10.20 -12.79
CA GLN A 21 -16.91 11.25 -12.20
C GLN A 21 -17.52 11.83 -10.92
N ALA A 22 -18.86 12.00 -10.87
CA ALA A 22 -19.54 12.52 -9.68
C ALA A 22 -19.42 11.52 -8.50
N TYR A 23 -19.67 10.22 -8.75
CA TYR A 23 -19.48 9.18 -7.74
C TYR A 23 -18.03 9.12 -7.25
N ALA A 24 -17.05 9.11 -8.17
CA ALA A 24 -15.64 9.03 -7.81
C ALA A 24 -15.15 10.26 -7.03
N ALA A 25 -15.58 11.47 -7.43
CA ALA A 25 -15.19 12.72 -6.78
C ALA A 25 -15.72 12.80 -5.34
N LEU A 26 -17.00 12.50 -5.13
CA LEU A 26 -17.61 12.50 -3.80
C LEU A 26 -17.02 11.40 -2.92
N ALA A 27 -16.86 10.19 -3.44
CA ALA A 27 -16.26 9.10 -2.69
C ALA A 27 -14.81 9.40 -2.28
N GLU A 28 -14.02 10.01 -3.16
CA GLU A 28 -12.67 10.44 -2.84
C GLU A 28 -12.65 11.57 -1.79
N ALA A 29 -13.64 12.48 -1.81
CA ALA A 29 -13.79 13.51 -0.78
C ALA A 29 -14.14 12.90 0.59
N TYR A 30 -15.09 11.95 0.64
CA TYR A 30 -15.40 11.20 1.86
C TYR A 30 -14.18 10.45 2.40
N ARG A 31 -13.44 9.73 1.55
CA ARG A 31 -12.24 9.01 1.94
C ARG A 31 -11.20 9.93 2.58
N ARG A 32 -10.94 11.11 1.98
CA ARG A 32 -9.99 12.10 2.52
C ARG A 32 -10.47 12.74 3.82
N ALA A 33 -11.77 12.85 4.00
CA ALA A 33 -12.36 13.32 5.26
C ALA A 33 -12.37 12.24 6.36
N GLY A 34 -11.80 11.05 6.11
CA GLY A 34 -11.83 9.93 7.05
C GLY A 34 -13.16 9.18 7.11
N ARG A 35 -14.15 9.57 6.27
CA ARG A 35 -15.49 8.95 6.17
C ARG A 35 -15.41 7.72 5.25
N VAL A 36 -14.57 6.74 5.62
CA VAL A 36 -14.19 5.62 4.75
C VAL A 36 -15.37 4.72 4.41
N ASP A 37 -16.24 4.43 5.38
CA ASP A 37 -17.41 3.56 5.18
C ASP A 37 -18.42 4.17 4.19
N GLU A 38 -18.60 5.48 4.26
CA GLU A 38 -19.47 6.20 3.33
C GLU A 38 -18.87 6.22 1.92
N ALA A 39 -17.57 6.37 1.80
CA ALA A 39 -16.88 6.25 0.53
C ALA A 39 -17.05 4.86 -0.11
N VAL A 40 -16.92 3.79 0.69
CA VAL A 40 -17.15 2.40 0.24
C VAL A 40 -18.59 2.21 -0.22
N THR A 41 -19.56 2.67 0.58
CA THR A 41 -20.99 2.55 0.27
C THR A 41 -21.34 3.26 -1.04
N LEU A 42 -20.89 4.50 -1.18
CA LEU A 42 -21.12 5.31 -2.37
C LEU A 42 -20.49 4.70 -3.63
N CYS A 43 -19.25 4.19 -3.53
CA CYS A 43 -18.61 3.50 -4.64
C CYS A 43 -19.37 2.25 -5.06
N ARG A 44 -19.85 1.45 -4.11
CA ARG A 44 -20.66 0.24 -4.39
C ARG A 44 -21.97 0.61 -5.10
N GLU A 45 -22.65 1.66 -4.65
CA GLU A 45 -23.85 2.18 -5.30
C GLU A 45 -23.58 2.59 -6.75
N GLY A 46 -22.54 3.38 -6.99
CA GLY A 46 -22.16 3.80 -8.34
C GLY A 46 -21.83 2.63 -9.25
N LEU A 47 -21.12 1.62 -8.74
CA LEU A 47 -20.75 0.41 -9.51
C LEU A 47 -21.93 -0.55 -9.71
N ALA A 48 -22.91 -0.56 -8.82
CA ALA A 48 -24.15 -1.34 -9.02
C ALA A 48 -24.97 -0.77 -10.18
N ARG A 49 -25.03 0.56 -10.30
CA ARG A 49 -25.71 1.25 -11.42
C ARG A 49 -24.93 1.10 -12.73
N HIS A 50 -23.62 1.23 -12.66
CA HIS A 50 -22.73 1.22 -13.83
C HIS A 50 -21.43 0.45 -13.52
N PRO A 51 -21.39 -0.88 -13.76
CA PRO A 51 -20.23 -1.72 -13.47
C PRO A 51 -18.94 -1.30 -14.20
N GLY A 52 -19.08 -0.53 -15.30
CA GLY A 52 -17.99 -0.02 -16.10
C GLY A 52 -17.29 1.23 -15.53
N TYR A 53 -17.71 1.78 -14.39
CA TYR A 53 -17.12 2.98 -13.78
C TYR A 53 -15.74 2.67 -13.17
N ARG A 54 -14.69 2.78 -14.01
CA ARG A 54 -13.31 2.45 -13.64
C ARG A 54 -12.77 3.34 -12.53
N THR A 55 -12.93 4.65 -12.64
CA THR A 55 -12.44 5.61 -11.63
C THR A 55 -13.08 5.33 -10.27
N THR A 56 -14.39 5.06 -10.23
CA THR A 56 -15.10 4.68 -9.00
C THR A 56 -14.55 3.38 -8.42
N ARG A 57 -14.17 2.40 -9.27
CA ARG A 57 -13.55 1.15 -8.84
C ARG A 57 -12.19 1.37 -8.19
N LEU A 58 -11.37 2.26 -8.74
CA LEU A 58 -10.08 2.63 -8.15
C LEU A 58 -10.25 3.29 -6.77
N VAL A 59 -11.23 4.22 -6.65
CA VAL A 59 -11.54 4.85 -5.36
C VAL A 59 -12.05 3.83 -4.35
N LEU A 60 -12.92 2.89 -4.79
CA LEU A 60 -13.38 1.78 -3.93
C LEU A 60 -12.21 0.94 -3.40
N ALA A 61 -11.27 0.57 -4.27
CA ALA A 61 -10.11 -0.22 -3.85
C ALA A 61 -9.26 0.53 -2.80
N LYS A 62 -9.06 1.84 -2.95
CA LYS A 62 -8.37 2.68 -1.97
C LYS A 62 -9.13 2.73 -0.63
N ALA A 63 -10.44 2.99 -0.68
CA ALA A 63 -11.28 3.07 0.52
C ALA A 63 -11.31 1.72 1.28
N LEU A 64 -11.45 0.60 0.57
CA LEU A 64 -11.40 -0.74 1.16
C LEU A 64 -10.05 -1.06 1.80
N LEU A 65 -8.95 -0.61 1.17
CA LEU A 65 -7.61 -0.78 1.74
C LEU A 65 -7.44 -0.01 3.05
N GLU A 66 -7.99 1.20 3.13
CA GLU A 66 -8.01 2.03 4.35
C GLU A 66 -8.94 1.45 5.43
N ALA A 67 -10.08 0.88 5.03
CA ALA A 67 -10.99 0.16 5.92
C ALA A 67 -10.41 -1.18 6.44
N GLY A 68 -9.27 -1.63 5.91
CA GLY A 68 -8.64 -2.90 6.28
C GLY A 68 -9.18 -4.13 5.52
N ASP A 69 -10.17 -3.98 4.65
CA ASP A 69 -10.67 -5.07 3.79
C ASP A 69 -9.73 -5.27 2.57
N VAL A 70 -8.53 -5.73 2.87
CA VAL A 70 -7.45 -5.89 1.88
C VAL A 70 -7.80 -6.91 0.80
N ARG A 71 -8.57 -7.96 1.14
CA ARG A 71 -8.94 -9.00 0.17
C ARG A 71 -9.87 -8.44 -0.92
N THR A 72 -10.89 -7.71 -0.51
CA THR A 72 -11.81 -7.07 -1.46
C THR A 72 -11.11 -5.96 -2.24
N ALA A 73 -10.27 -5.16 -1.58
CA ALA A 73 -9.46 -4.14 -2.25
C ALA A 73 -8.59 -4.74 -3.37
N ARG A 74 -7.89 -5.86 -3.08
CA ARG A 74 -7.08 -6.61 -4.05
C ARG A 74 -7.91 -7.07 -5.26
N ALA A 75 -9.10 -7.62 -5.02
CA ALA A 75 -9.97 -8.07 -6.10
C ALA A 75 -10.43 -6.90 -6.99
N GLU A 76 -10.81 -5.77 -6.41
CA GLU A 76 -11.24 -4.59 -7.16
C GLU A 76 -10.09 -3.95 -7.96
N ILE A 77 -8.89 -3.86 -7.38
CA ILE A 77 -7.74 -3.31 -8.10
C ILE A 77 -7.27 -4.22 -9.22
N GLN A 78 -7.32 -5.54 -9.05
CA GLN A 78 -7.02 -6.48 -10.12
C GLN A 78 -8.03 -6.39 -11.28
N ARG A 79 -9.32 -6.16 -10.97
CA ARG A 79 -10.35 -5.91 -11.99
C ARG A 79 -10.06 -4.61 -12.76
N PHE A 80 -9.63 -3.56 -12.07
CA PHE A 80 -9.23 -2.31 -12.70
C PHE A 80 -8.06 -2.52 -13.66
N LEU A 81 -6.99 -3.17 -13.19
CA LEU A 81 -5.75 -3.38 -13.95
C LEU A 81 -5.90 -4.31 -15.16
N ARG A 82 -6.98 -5.13 -15.23
CA ARG A 82 -7.29 -5.87 -16.47
C ARG A 82 -7.65 -4.95 -17.64
N GLY A 83 -8.24 -3.80 -17.37
CA GLY A 83 -8.60 -2.84 -18.42
C GLY A 83 -7.53 -1.77 -18.66
N GLU A 84 -6.74 -1.45 -17.65
CA GLU A 84 -5.67 -0.44 -17.68
C GLU A 84 -4.43 -0.98 -16.96
N PRO A 85 -3.68 -1.86 -17.64
CA PRO A 85 -2.57 -2.58 -17.00
C PRO A 85 -1.49 -1.66 -16.44
N ASP A 86 -1.18 -0.55 -17.08
CA ASP A 86 -0.07 0.33 -16.75
C ASP A 86 -0.52 1.65 -16.09
N HIS A 87 -1.66 1.62 -15.40
CA HIS A 87 -2.14 2.77 -14.65
C HIS A 87 -1.38 2.90 -13.33
N GLU A 88 -0.45 3.86 -13.26
CA GLU A 88 0.47 4.04 -12.14
C GLU A 88 -0.23 4.09 -10.76
N PRO A 89 -1.26 4.93 -10.51
CA PRO A 89 -1.93 4.97 -9.22
C PRO A 89 -2.57 3.62 -8.83
N ALA A 90 -3.07 2.86 -9.80
CA ALA A 90 -3.65 1.54 -9.53
C ALA A 90 -2.58 0.49 -9.19
N LEU A 91 -1.44 0.52 -9.88
CA LEU A 91 -0.29 -0.33 -9.57
C LEU A 91 0.25 -0.06 -8.16
N ARG A 92 0.31 1.20 -7.71
CA ARG A 92 0.69 1.54 -6.33
C ARG A 92 -0.25 0.92 -5.30
N VAL A 93 -1.57 1.00 -5.52
CA VAL A 93 -2.57 0.33 -4.67
C VAL A 93 -2.42 -1.19 -4.69
N ALA A 94 -2.15 -1.77 -5.86
CA ALA A 94 -1.94 -3.21 -6.01
C ALA A 94 -0.71 -3.71 -5.23
N VAL A 95 0.41 -2.97 -5.26
CA VAL A 95 1.60 -3.26 -4.42
C VAL A 95 1.22 -3.25 -2.94
N GLN A 96 0.49 -2.23 -2.47
CA GLN A 96 0.06 -2.15 -1.08
C GLN A 96 -0.82 -3.33 -0.67
N CYS A 97 -1.78 -3.71 -1.51
CA CYS A 97 -2.62 -4.88 -1.26
C CYS A 97 -1.79 -6.17 -1.15
N ALA A 98 -0.87 -6.38 -2.10
CA ALA A 98 -0.02 -7.57 -2.11
C ALA A 98 0.90 -7.65 -0.88
N LEU A 99 1.50 -6.53 -0.47
CA LEU A 99 2.31 -6.47 0.75
C LEU A 99 1.50 -6.75 2.02
N ARG A 100 0.26 -6.23 2.10
CA ARG A 100 -0.60 -6.47 3.27
C ARG A 100 -1.11 -7.91 3.40
N VAL A 101 -1.22 -8.64 2.28
CA VAL A 101 -1.55 -10.07 2.30
C VAL A 101 -0.33 -10.97 2.35
N ALA A 102 0.86 -10.38 2.54
CA ALA A 102 2.16 -11.08 2.58
C ALA A 102 2.45 -11.90 1.30
N ASP A 103 2.12 -11.35 0.14
CA ASP A 103 2.44 -11.91 -1.18
C ASP A 103 3.54 -11.06 -1.87
N PRO A 104 4.82 -11.27 -1.49
CA PRO A 104 5.93 -10.49 -2.04
C PRO A 104 6.15 -10.76 -3.54
N GLY A 105 5.77 -11.92 -4.04
CA GLY A 105 5.89 -12.26 -5.46
C GLY A 105 4.94 -11.42 -6.33
N GLU A 106 3.69 -11.29 -5.93
CA GLU A 106 2.74 -10.40 -6.60
C GLU A 106 3.16 -8.93 -6.47
N ALA A 107 3.60 -8.51 -5.27
CA ALA A 107 4.09 -7.15 -5.05
C ALA A 107 5.27 -6.81 -5.98
N LEU A 108 6.22 -7.74 -6.15
CA LEU A 108 7.35 -7.59 -7.08
C LEU A 108 6.86 -7.44 -8.53
N GLY A 109 5.87 -8.22 -8.95
CA GLY A 109 5.28 -8.11 -10.28
C GLY A 109 4.75 -6.71 -10.57
N TYR A 110 4.01 -6.10 -9.64
CA TYR A 110 3.51 -4.74 -9.77
C TYR A 110 4.62 -3.68 -9.65
N ALA A 111 5.58 -3.88 -8.74
CA ALA A 111 6.70 -2.96 -8.56
C ALA A 111 7.59 -2.87 -9.80
N ARG A 112 7.87 -4.00 -10.48
CA ARG A 112 8.60 -4.02 -11.75
C ARG A 112 7.88 -3.24 -12.85
N ARG A 113 6.55 -3.33 -12.91
CA ARG A 113 5.75 -2.57 -13.88
C ARG A 113 5.81 -1.08 -13.58
N LEU A 114 5.70 -0.67 -12.30
CA LEU A 114 5.90 0.72 -11.89
C LEU A 114 7.30 1.22 -12.27
N ALA A 115 8.34 0.43 -12.00
CA ALA A 115 9.72 0.78 -12.34
C ALA A 115 9.95 0.93 -13.85
N ALA A 116 9.19 0.20 -14.67
CA ALA A 116 9.23 0.33 -16.12
C ALA A 116 8.52 1.61 -16.62
N LEU A 117 7.47 2.08 -15.92
CA LEU A 117 6.76 3.31 -16.25
C LEU A 117 7.59 4.56 -15.94
N ASP A 118 8.28 4.57 -14.81
CA ASP A 118 9.19 5.64 -14.43
C ASP A 118 10.54 5.06 -13.97
N PRO A 119 11.50 4.92 -14.90
CA PRO A 119 12.85 4.44 -14.57
C PRO A 119 13.66 5.37 -13.66
N HIS A 120 13.23 6.63 -13.49
CA HIS A 120 13.90 7.62 -12.66
C HIS A 120 13.32 7.74 -11.24
N ASP A 121 12.17 7.12 -10.96
CA ASP A 121 11.60 7.05 -9.61
C ASP A 121 12.46 6.12 -8.73
N ARG A 122 13.37 6.74 -7.96
CA ARG A 122 14.27 6.02 -7.05
C ARG A 122 13.51 5.20 -5.99
N THR A 123 12.33 5.66 -5.58
CA THR A 123 11.50 4.96 -4.59
C THR A 123 10.98 3.65 -5.16
N VAL A 124 10.44 3.69 -6.37
CA VAL A 124 9.92 2.50 -7.05
C VAL A 124 11.05 1.52 -7.42
N GLN A 125 12.20 2.03 -7.86
CA GLN A 125 13.39 1.21 -8.13
C GLN A 125 13.89 0.50 -6.87
N GLY A 126 13.97 1.23 -5.74
CA GLY A 126 14.34 0.67 -4.44
C GLY A 126 13.37 -0.42 -3.98
N LEU A 127 12.05 -0.17 -4.11
CA LEU A 127 11.01 -1.15 -3.79
C LEU A 127 11.15 -2.43 -4.63
N SER A 128 11.30 -2.29 -5.94
CA SER A 128 11.45 -3.43 -6.84
C SER A 128 12.66 -4.28 -6.47
N ARG A 129 13.81 -3.65 -6.19
CA ARG A 129 15.04 -4.35 -5.75
C ARG A 129 14.85 -5.06 -4.41
N ALA A 130 14.27 -4.39 -3.42
CA ALA A 130 14.02 -4.98 -2.10
C ALA A 130 13.11 -6.22 -2.20
N LEU A 131 12.03 -6.14 -2.97
CA LEU A 131 11.14 -7.25 -3.22
C LEU A 131 11.81 -8.39 -4.00
N GLU A 132 12.67 -8.06 -4.97
CA GLU A 132 13.42 -9.06 -5.73
C GLU A 132 14.34 -9.87 -4.83
N VAL A 133 15.09 -9.21 -3.93
CA VAL A 133 15.93 -9.88 -2.94
C VAL A 133 15.09 -10.77 -2.03
N GLY A 134 13.94 -10.28 -1.56
CA GLY A 134 13.03 -11.04 -0.71
C GLY A 134 12.47 -12.31 -1.36
N VAL A 135 12.16 -12.22 -2.66
CA VAL A 135 11.61 -13.36 -3.42
C VAL A 135 12.70 -14.33 -3.86
N THR A 136 13.88 -13.84 -4.26
CA THR A 136 14.94 -14.67 -4.86
C THR A 136 16.02 -15.08 -3.89
N GLY A 137 16.09 -14.47 -2.69
CA GLY A 137 17.16 -14.69 -1.71
C GLY A 137 18.54 -14.18 -2.14
N ARG A 138 18.63 -13.44 -3.27
CA ARG A 138 19.90 -12.91 -3.77
C ARG A 138 20.10 -11.49 -3.26
N VAL A 139 21.03 -11.31 -2.33
CA VAL A 139 21.44 -10.00 -1.82
C VAL A 139 22.22 -9.27 -2.92
N THR A 140 21.67 -8.18 -3.42
CA THR A 140 22.46 -7.21 -4.21
C THR A 140 23.10 -6.22 -3.25
N SER A 141 24.38 -5.95 -3.40
CA SER A 141 25.22 -5.20 -2.45
C SER A 141 24.88 -3.70 -2.30
N ASP A 142 23.82 -3.22 -2.92
CA ASP A 142 23.43 -1.80 -2.89
C ASP A 142 22.11 -1.61 -2.11
N VAL A 143 22.23 -1.59 -0.78
CA VAL A 143 21.10 -1.36 0.14
C VAL A 143 20.76 0.13 0.28
N GLY A 144 21.61 1.04 -0.19
CA GLY A 144 21.41 2.49 -0.09
C GLY A 144 20.14 3.03 -0.78
N GLY A 145 19.55 2.24 -1.69
CA GLY A 145 18.31 2.59 -2.39
C GLY A 145 17.00 2.41 -1.59
N LEU A 146 17.05 1.78 -0.41
CA LEU A 146 15.84 1.52 0.40
C LEU A 146 15.36 2.71 1.21
N TRP A 147 16.24 3.68 1.48
CA TRP A 147 15.92 4.83 2.33
C TRP A 147 14.65 5.60 1.92
N PRO A 148 14.37 5.87 0.64
CA PRO A 148 13.14 6.54 0.23
C PRO A 148 11.87 5.74 0.59
N LEU A 149 11.95 4.40 0.61
CA LEU A 149 10.83 3.53 1.00
C LEU A 149 10.56 3.56 2.50
N LEU A 150 11.63 3.70 3.29
CA LEU A 150 11.52 3.74 4.75
C LEU A 150 10.85 5.02 5.24
N VAL A 151 10.88 6.10 4.44
CA VAL A 151 10.21 7.38 4.73
C VAL A 151 8.81 7.49 4.13
N ASP A 152 8.42 6.60 3.21
CA ASP A 152 7.07 6.56 2.64
C ASP A 152 6.16 5.67 3.47
N ASP A 153 5.18 6.28 4.14
CA ASP A 153 4.18 5.57 4.96
C ASP A 153 3.34 4.55 4.19
N THR A 154 3.29 4.71 2.88
CA THR A 154 2.59 3.80 1.95
C THR A 154 3.07 2.37 2.07
N TYR A 155 4.36 2.20 2.32
CA TYR A 155 5.03 0.90 2.40
C TYR A 155 5.33 0.44 3.83
N ALA A 156 4.97 1.23 4.84
CA ALA A 156 5.11 0.87 6.25
C ALA A 156 4.11 -0.23 6.62
N THR A 157 4.41 -1.48 6.25
CA THR A 157 3.61 -2.67 6.53
C THR A 157 4.42 -3.71 7.31
N VAL A 158 3.75 -4.51 8.13
CA VAL A 158 4.40 -5.60 8.88
C VAL A 158 5.12 -6.56 7.92
N ALA A 159 4.46 -6.89 6.79
CA ALA A 159 5.06 -7.78 5.79
C ALA A 159 6.37 -7.22 5.20
N PHE A 160 6.44 -5.91 4.95
CA PHE A 160 7.68 -5.28 4.48
C PHE A 160 8.76 -5.24 5.57
N GLY A 161 8.38 -4.96 6.83
CA GLY A 161 9.30 -5.05 7.95
C GLY A 161 9.86 -6.46 8.16
N ASP A 162 9.00 -7.49 8.11
CA ASP A 162 9.40 -8.89 8.20
C ASP A 162 10.30 -9.31 7.01
N LEU A 163 10.05 -8.78 5.81
CA LEU A 163 10.92 -8.98 4.66
C LEU A 163 12.33 -8.40 4.89
N CYS A 164 12.42 -7.18 5.44
CA CYS A 164 13.70 -6.57 5.82
C CYS A 164 14.43 -7.46 6.84
N LEU A 165 13.73 -7.98 7.86
CA LEU A 165 14.30 -8.89 8.85
C LEU A 165 14.86 -10.18 8.22
N ALA A 166 14.12 -10.79 7.31
CA ALA A 166 14.54 -12.01 6.62
C ALA A 166 15.84 -11.81 5.81
N GLN A 167 16.13 -10.58 5.41
CA GLN A 167 17.34 -10.18 4.69
C GLN A 167 18.47 -9.70 5.60
N GLY A 168 18.26 -9.68 6.91
CA GLY A 168 19.24 -9.15 7.86
C GLY A 168 19.31 -7.63 7.94
N LEU A 169 18.38 -6.92 7.29
CA LEU A 169 18.26 -5.46 7.28
C LEU A 169 17.53 -4.99 8.54
N THR A 170 18.22 -5.07 9.69
CA THR A 170 17.62 -4.85 11.01
C THR A 170 17.28 -3.38 11.26
N ASP A 171 18.09 -2.46 10.75
CA ASP A 171 17.88 -1.02 10.93
C ASP A 171 16.68 -0.55 10.09
N GLU A 172 16.56 -1.03 8.88
CA GLU A 172 15.43 -0.77 7.98
C GLU A 172 14.13 -1.36 8.54
N ALA A 173 14.18 -2.60 9.02
CA ALA A 173 13.04 -3.22 9.69
C ALA A 173 12.59 -2.42 10.92
N THR A 174 13.54 -1.94 11.72
CA THR A 174 13.26 -1.07 12.88
C THR A 174 12.58 0.22 12.45
N ALA A 175 13.05 0.85 11.38
CA ALA A 175 12.44 2.06 10.84
C ALA A 175 11.00 1.81 10.37
N VAL A 176 10.74 0.71 9.65
CA VAL A 176 9.40 0.33 9.19
C VAL A 176 8.45 0.09 10.37
N PHE A 177 8.84 -0.73 11.34
CA PHE A 177 7.96 -1.03 12.49
C PHE A 177 7.74 0.20 13.38
N SER A 178 8.75 1.07 13.55
CA SER A 178 8.60 2.32 14.30
C SER A 178 7.56 3.23 13.66
N ARG A 179 7.54 3.33 12.33
CA ARG A 179 6.53 4.13 11.61
C ARG A 179 5.12 3.55 11.75
N ILE A 180 4.98 2.22 11.72
CA ILE A 180 3.69 1.57 11.96
C ILE A 180 3.18 1.95 13.36
N VAL A 181 4.03 1.85 14.38
CA VAL A 181 3.65 2.16 15.79
C VAL A 181 3.35 3.65 15.98
N VAL A 182 4.05 4.56 15.30
CA VAL A 182 3.74 6.00 15.35
C VAL A 182 2.34 6.29 14.80
N ARG A 183 1.91 5.59 13.74
CA ARG A 183 0.57 5.78 13.15
C ARG A 183 -0.52 5.02 13.89
N GLN A 184 -0.18 3.86 14.41
CA GLN A 184 -1.09 2.94 15.11
C GLN A 184 -0.40 2.48 16.41
N PRO A 185 -0.48 3.25 17.51
CA PRO A 185 0.21 2.95 18.76
C PRO A 185 -0.15 1.58 19.34
N ASP A 186 -1.37 1.09 19.06
CA ASP A 186 -1.88 -0.20 19.56
C ASP A 186 -1.62 -1.38 18.61
N HIS A 187 -0.78 -1.20 17.57
CA HIS A 187 -0.46 -2.27 16.64
C HIS A 187 0.45 -3.33 17.28
N GLU A 188 -0.16 -4.36 17.85
CA GLU A 188 0.52 -5.40 18.67
C GLU A 188 1.71 -6.05 17.95
N THR A 189 1.53 -6.46 16.70
CA THR A 189 2.59 -7.16 15.94
C THR A 189 3.82 -6.28 15.72
N ALA A 190 3.65 -5.01 15.34
CA ALA A 190 4.76 -4.10 15.12
C ALA A 190 5.50 -3.79 16.43
N ARG A 191 4.77 -3.61 17.54
CA ARG A 191 5.35 -3.44 18.88
C ARG A 191 6.17 -4.67 19.31
N ALA A 192 5.61 -5.87 19.14
CA ALA A 192 6.32 -7.12 19.43
C ALA A 192 7.63 -7.23 18.65
N ARG A 193 7.61 -6.92 17.35
CA ARG A 193 8.82 -6.92 16.51
C ARG A 193 9.87 -5.92 16.98
N LEU A 194 9.47 -4.70 17.38
CA LEU A 194 10.41 -3.71 17.94
C LEU A 194 11.03 -4.18 19.26
N VAL A 195 10.25 -4.82 20.13
CA VAL A 195 10.77 -5.39 21.39
C VAL A 195 11.80 -6.50 21.07
N ASP A 196 11.51 -7.38 20.11
CA ASP A 196 12.42 -8.45 19.73
C ASP A 196 13.72 -7.92 19.10
N LEU A 197 13.63 -6.84 18.31
CA LEU A 197 14.81 -6.16 17.72
C LEU A 197 15.66 -5.45 18.78
N GLY A 198 15.04 -4.90 19.82
CA GLY A 198 15.73 -4.24 20.93
C GLY A 198 16.41 -5.20 21.94
N ARG A 199 16.16 -6.52 21.83
CA ARG A 199 16.82 -7.51 22.68
C ARG A 199 18.24 -7.76 22.21
N PRO A 200 19.27 -7.75 23.11
CA PRO A 200 20.64 -8.09 22.74
C PRO A 200 20.67 -9.53 22.20
N ARG A 201 21.11 -9.69 20.96
CA ARG A 201 21.31 -11.04 20.38
C ARG A 201 22.33 -11.80 21.21
N PRO A 202 22.06 -13.06 21.63
CA PRO A 202 23.06 -13.89 22.30
C PRO A 202 24.25 -14.05 21.35
N VAL A 203 25.41 -13.61 21.80
CA VAL A 203 26.67 -13.80 21.06
C VAL A 203 26.88 -15.29 20.89
N ALA A 204 26.82 -15.77 19.67
CA ALA A 204 27.10 -17.16 19.35
C ALA A 204 28.51 -17.48 19.84
N ARG A 205 28.62 -18.31 20.89
CA ARG A 205 29.93 -18.82 21.37
C ARG A 205 30.58 -19.58 20.21
N ARG A 206 31.68 -19.04 19.70
CA ARG A 206 32.54 -19.81 18.79
C ARG A 206 32.91 -21.15 19.49
N PRO A 207 32.72 -22.29 18.84
CA PRO A 207 33.25 -23.53 19.37
C PRO A 207 34.78 -23.39 19.52
N ARG A 208 35.29 -23.63 20.73
CA ARG A 208 36.72 -23.75 20.95
C ARG A 208 37.16 -25.02 20.24
N GLY A 209 37.92 -24.88 19.15
CA GLY A 209 38.69 -25.94 18.57
C GLY A 209 39.91 -26.26 19.42
#